data_1df8e435f6f0cba19985ad543226c493
#
_entry.id   1df8e435f6f0cba19985ad543226c493
#
_cell.length_a   1.000
_cell.length_b   1.000
_cell.length_c   1.000
_cell.angle_alpha   90.00
_cell.angle_beta   90.00
_cell.angle_gamma   90.00
#
_symmetry.space_group_name_H-M   'P 1'
#
loop_
_entity.id
_entity.type
_entity.pdbx_description
1 polymer ?
#
loop_
_entity_poly.entity_id
_entity_poly.type
_entity_poly.pdbx_seq_one_letter_code
_entity_poly.pdbx_strand_id
1 'polypeptide(L)'
;MSGIDFSAQYRSDMGLGVKLDYSYLHVGGRSVDSQFSQPRPHTATWRLDYDRQLCSFYRINAALSGRYLSSPDTNIEKHDRAYQLWKFTLQQRFLDAINLNFTVDNLFDYTPKKYYWSSAMTTGRTFSVGLSVDIDRVVNLF
;
A
#
# COMPACT_ATOMS: atom_id res chain seq x y z
N MET A 1 10.82 -2.16 -25.61
CA MET A 1 10.29 -2.21 -24.23
C MET A 1 10.04 -3.66 -23.88
N SER A 2 10.63 -4.17 -22.83
CA SER A 2 10.44 -5.55 -22.34
C SER A 2 10.26 -5.52 -20.84
N GLY A 3 9.45 -6.43 -20.30
CA GLY A 3 9.18 -6.47 -18.87
C GLY A 3 8.87 -7.89 -18.41
N ILE A 4 8.98 -8.11 -17.11
CA ILE A 4 8.65 -9.35 -16.42
C ILE A 4 7.83 -8.98 -15.20
N ASP A 5 6.67 -9.63 -15.05
CA ASP A 5 5.83 -9.50 -13.87
C ASP A 5 5.77 -10.83 -13.14
N PHE A 6 5.91 -10.78 -11.84
CA PHE A 6 5.77 -11.93 -10.95
C PHE A 6 4.75 -11.61 -9.87
N SER A 7 3.83 -12.52 -9.61
CA SER A 7 2.85 -12.40 -8.53
C SER A 7 2.77 -13.72 -7.76
N ALA A 8 2.80 -13.63 -6.44
CA ALA A 8 2.60 -14.75 -5.54
C ALA A 8 1.60 -14.38 -4.45
N GLN A 9 0.70 -15.30 -4.14
CA GLN A 9 -0.30 -15.12 -3.10
C GLN A 9 -0.43 -16.40 -2.29
N TYR A 10 -0.52 -16.25 -0.98
CA TYR A 10 -0.80 -17.33 -0.03
C TYR A 10 -1.88 -16.89 0.94
N ARG A 11 -2.78 -17.79 1.28
CA ARG A 11 -3.78 -17.59 2.33
C ARG A 11 -3.88 -18.83 3.21
N SER A 12 -3.80 -18.62 4.52
CA SER A 12 -3.94 -19.65 5.53
C SER A 12 -5.36 -19.70 6.08
N ASP A 13 -5.81 -20.89 6.50
CA ASP A 13 -7.09 -21.10 7.20
C ASP A 13 -7.17 -20.35 8.54
N MET A 14 -6.02 -19.94 9.09
CA MET A 14 -5.95 -19.10 10.31
C MET A 14 -6.29 -17.64 10.06
N GLY A 15 -6.62 -17.24 8.82
CA GLY A 15 -6.95 -15.87 8.45
C GLY A 15 -5.77 -15.01 8.05
N LEU A 16 -4.57 -15.59 7.93
CA LEU A 16 -3.38 -14.88 7.47
C LEU A 16 -3.29 -14.94 5.95
N GLY A 17 -3.15 -13.79 5.29
CA GLY A 17 -2.90 -13.64 3.86
C GLY A 17 -1.58 -12.94 3.61
N VAL A 18 -0.87 -13.40 2.59
CA VAL A 18 0.37 -12.77 2.09
C VAL A 18 0.26 -12.62 0.60
N LYS A 19 0.54 -11.43 0.08
CA LYS A 19 0.63 -11.17 -1.36
C LYS A 19 1.92 -10.43 -1.66
N LEU A 20 2.61 -10.87 -2.71
CA LEU A 20 3.82 -10.25 -3.23
C LEU A 20 3.68 -10.10 -4.74
N ASP A 21 3.86 -8.89 -5.23
CA ASP A 21 3.93 -8.60 -6.66
C ASP A 21 5.27 -7.91 -6.94
N TYR A 22 5.92 -8.31 -8.01
CA TYR A 22 7.16 -7.71 -8.48
C TYR A 22 7.08 -7.49 -9.98
N SER A 23 7.48 -6.31 -10.42
CA SER A 23 7.53 -5.91 -11.83
C SER A 23 8.92 -5.40 -12.17
N TYR A 24 9.46 -5.92 -13.25
CA TYR A 24 10.67 -5.42 -13.88
C TYR A 24 10.33 -4.88 -15.26
N LEU A 25 10.72 -3.63 -15.54
CA LEU A 25 10.50 -2.97 -16.81
C LEU A 25 11.83 -2.47 -17.39
N HIS A 26 12.20 -2.99 -18.55
CA HIS A 26 13.33 -2.48 -19.32
C HIS A 26 12.84 -1.63 -20.50
N VAL A 27 13.26 -0.38 -20.52
CA VAL A 27 12.99 0.55 -21.62
C VAL A 27 14.26 0.69 -22.45
N GLY A 28 14.38 -0.13 -23.49
CA GLY A 28 15.47 -0.03 -24.46
C GLY A 28 15.22 1.12 -25.43
N GLY A 29 16.18 2.02 -25.57
CA GLY A 29 16.14 3.14 -26.51
C GLY A 29 16.39 4.48 -25.82
N ARG A 30 17.36 5.23 -26.36
CA ARG A 30 17.69 6.58 -25.94
C ARG A 30 16.63 7.60 -26.38
N SER A 31 15.45 7.57 -25.85
CA SER A 31 14.59 8.75 -25.92
C SER A 31 14.79 9.56 -24.64
N VAL A 32 15.91 10.27 -24.60
CA VAL A 32 16.37 11.10 -23.49
C VAL A 32 15.51 12.36 -23.29
N ASP A 33 14.54 12.61 -24.18
CA ASP A 33 13.80 13.88 -24.20
C ASP A 33 12.44 13.88 -23.50
N SER A 34 11.98 12.79 -22.92
CA SER A 34 10.76 12.86 -22.14
C SER A 34 11.09 13.21 -20.68
N GLN A 35 11.22 14.47 -20.38
CA GLN A 35 11.28 15.00 -19.01
C GLN A 35 10.07 14.59 -18.14
N PHE A 36 9.05 14.00 -18.74
CA PHE A 36 7.75 13.74 -18.14
C PHE A 36 7.52 12.29 -17.71
N SER A 37 8.35 11.35 -18.09
CA SER A 37 8.16 9.94 -17.72
C SER A 37 9.49 9.23 -17.58
N GLN A 38 9.95 9.10 -16.34
CA GLN A 38 11.14 8.33 -16.01
C GLN A 38 10.70 6.97 -15.47
N PRO A 39 10.74 5.90 -16.26
CA PRO A 39 10.33 4.58 -15.80
C PRO A 39 11.30 4.10 -14.72
N ARG A 40 10.74 3.52 -13.68
CA ARG A 40 11.50 2.88 -12.62
C ARG A 40 11.59 1.39 -12.95
N PRO A 41 12.80 0.85 -13.15
CA PRO A 41 12.94 -0.52 -13.66
C PRO A 41 12.40 -1.57 -12.70
N HIS A 42 12.46 -1.34 -11.40
CA HIS A 42 11.98 -2.30 -10.43
C HIS A 42 10.88 -1.70 -9.55
N THR A 43 9.74 -2.38 -9.51
CA THR A 43 8.65 -2.09 -8.58
C THR A 43 8.30 -3.37 -7.84
N ALA A 44 8.20 -3.31 -6.52
CA ALA A 44 7.71 -4.39 -5.70
C ALA A 44 6.60 -3.90 -4.79
N THR A 45 5.53 -4.67 -4.67
CA THR A 45 4.47 -4.43 -3.69
C THR A 45 4.24 -5.69 -2.87
N TRP A 46 3.96 -5.52 -1.60
CA TRP A 46 3.62 -6.61 -0.70
C TRP A 46 2.49 -6.21 0.21
N ARG A 47 1.73 -7.21 0.60
CA ARG A 47 0.63 -7.07 1.53
C ARG A 47 0.59 -8.27 2.46
N LEU A 48 0.58 -8.00 3.74
CA LEU A 48 0.28 -8.95 4.79
C LEU A 48 -1.07 -8.57 5.37
N ASP A 49 -2.03 -9.48 5.37
CA ASP A 49 -3.34 -9.26 5.97
C ASP A 49 -3.70 -10.38 6.93
N TYR A 50 -4.38 -10.00 7.99
CA TYR A 50 -4.95 -10.90 8.98
C TYR A 50 -6.42 -10.58 9.15
N ASP A 51 -7.29 -11.53 8.84
CA ASP A 51 -8.74 -11.41 8.95
C ASP A 51 -9.27 -12.57 9.77
N ARG A 52 -9.82 -12.28 10.95
CA ARG A 52 -10.37 -13.31 11.82
C ARG A 52 -11.56 -12.81 12.62
N GLN A 53 -12.55 -13.68 12.73
CA GLN A 53 -13.61 -13.54 13.71
C GLN A 53 -13.11 -14.13 15.03
N LEU A 54 -12.93 -13.29 16.06
CA LEU A 54 -12.43 -13.70 17.37
C LEU A 54 -13.56 -14.21 18.26
N CYS A 55 -14.74 -13.60 18.14
CA CYS A 55 -15.97 -13.99 18.84
C CYS A 55 -17.17 -13.79 17.92
N SER A 56 -18.34 -14.27 18.32
CA SER A 56 -19.58 -14.10 17.56
C SER A 56 -19.95 -12.63 17.30
N PHE A 57 -19.49 -11.73 18.15
CA PHE A 57 -19.78 -10.29 18.08
C PHE A 57 -18.57 -9.42 17.68
N TYR A 58 -17.39 -10.03 17.45
CA TYR A 58 -16.17 -9.24 17.15
C TYR A 58 -15.31 -9.88 16.07
N ARG A 59 -15.05 -9.09 15.01
CA ARG A 59 -14.16 -9.43 13.91
C ARG A 59 -13.07 -8.36 13.77
N ILE A 60 -11.85 -8.80 13.55
CA ILE A 60 -10.69 -7.95 13.29
C ILE A 60 -10.13 -8.22 11.90
N ASN A 61 -9.82 -7.15 11.19
CA ASN A 61 -9.03 -7.20 9.95
C ASN A 61 -7.88 -6.21 10.09
N ALA A 62 -6.66 -6.72 10.02
CA ALA A 62 -5.43 -5.90 10.04
C ALA A 62 -4.66 -6.13 8.75
N ALA A 63 -4.17 -5.08 8.12
CA ALA A 63 -3.36 -5.19 6.93
C ALA A 63 -2.15 -4.26 7.00
N LEU A 64 -0.99 -4.81 6.67
CA LEU A 64 0.25 -4.07 6.45
C LEU A 64 0.63 -4.23 4.98
N SER A 65 0.75 -3.14 4.27
CA SER A 65 1.17 -3.14 2.87
C SER A 65 2.38 -2.23 2.67
N GLY A 66 3.21 -2.58 1.71
CA GLY A 66 4.35 -1.78 1.33
C GLY A 66 4.55 -1.78 -0.17
N ARG A 67 5.16 -0.71 -0.65
CA ARG A 67 5.55 -0.54 -2.05
C ARG A 67 6.97 -0.02 -2.11
N TYR A 68 7.81 -0.69 -2.88
CA TYR A 68 9.15 -0.29 -3.22
C TYR A 68 9.22 0.15 -4.67
N LEU A 69 9.90 1.27 -4.92
CA LEU A 69 10.22 1.75 -6.26
C LEU A 69 11.72 2.00 -6.32
N SER A 70 12.39 1.42 -7.32
CA SER A 70 13.81 1.65 -7.57
C SER A 70 14.07 3.08 -8.04
N SER A 71 15.33 3.48 -8.06
CA SER A 71 15.74 4.70 -8.79
C SER A 71 15.37 4.58 -10.26
N PRO A 72 15.01 5.68 -10.94
CA PRO A 72 14.85 5.68 -12.39
C PRO A 72 16.17 5.30 -13.10
N ASP A 73 16.07 4.60 -14.21
CA ASP A 73 17.20 4.25 -15.06
C ASP A 73 17.48 5.42 -16.02
N THR A 74 18.19 6.42 -15.55
CA THR A 74 18.48 7.64 -16.31
C THR A 74 19.88 8.15 -15.99
N ASN A 75 20.55 8.73 -16.97
CA ASN A 75 21.84 9.41 -16.81
C ASN A 75 21.70 10.84 -16.25
N ILE A 76 20.48 11.26 -15.90
CA ILE A 76 20.20 12.58 -15.36
C ILE A 76 20.41 12.53 -13.85
N GLU A 77 21.32 13.31 -13.32
CA GLU A 77 21.60 13.37 -11.87
C GLU A 77 20.43 13.90 -11.01
N LYS A 78 19.40 14.45 -11.64
CA LYS A 78 18.24 15.08 -10.98
C LYS A 78 17.04 14.15 -10.92
N HIS A 79 17.15 13.09 -10.15
CA HIS A 79 16.02 12.18 -9.91
C HIS A 79 15.99 11.70 -8.46
N ASP A 80 14.82 11.23 -8.02
CA ASP A 80 14.67 10.59 -6.73
C ASP A 80 15.40 9.25 -6.68
N ARG A 81 15.99 9.00 -5.53
CA ARG A 81 16.53 7.68 -5.19
C ARG A 81 15.38 6.67 -5.01
N ALA A 82 15.73 5.40 -4.91
CA ALA A 82 14.77 4.38 -4.51
C ALA A 82 14.12 4.73 -3.17
N TYR A 83 12.85 4.43 -3.05
CA TYR A 83 12.09 4.69 -1.82
C TYR A 83 11.05 3.60 -1.55
N GLN A 84 10.54 3.60 -0.32
CA GLN A 84 9.51 2.70 0.13
C GLN A 84 8.39 3.49 0.80
N LEU A 85 7.16 3.09 0.53
CA LEU A 85 5.96 3.61 1.20
C LEU A 85 5.26 2.45 1.88
N TRP A 86 4.88 2.64 3.14
CA TRP A 86 4.19 1.63 3.93
C TRP A 86 2.87 2.18 4.45
N LYS A 87 1.88 1.31 4.47
CA LYS A 87 0.54 1.60 4.95
C LYS A 87 0.09 0.52 5.91
N PHE A 88 -0.44 0.93 7.04
CA PHE A 88 -1.10 0.06 7.99
C PHE A 88 -2.59 0.40 8.06
N THR A 89 -3.44 -0.62 8.06
CA THR A 89 -4.89 -0.47 8.20
C THR A 89 -5.39 -1.47 9.24
N LEU A 90 -6.21 -1.01 10.16
CA LEU A 90 -6.89 -1.83 11.16
C LEU A 90 -8.39 -1.55 11.07
N GLN A 91 -9.16 -2.58 10.82
CA GLN A 91 -10.61 -2.54 10.82
C GLN A 91 -11.14 -3.45 11.92
N GLN A 92 -12.01 -2.94 12.75
CA GLN A 92 -12.68 -3.67 13.80
C GLN A 92 -14.19 -3.58 13.60
N ARG A 93 -14.85 -4.72 13.65
CA ARG A 93 -16.31 -4.83 13.51
C ARG A 93 -16.90 -5.44 14.78
N PHE A 94 -17.85 -4.72 15.35
CA PHE A 94 -18.60 -5.13 16.55
C PHE A 94 -20.06 -5.34 16.20
N LEU A 95 -20.64 -6.47 16.65
CA LEU A 95 -22.05 -6.83 16.50
C LEU A 95 -22.58 -6.75 15.06
N ASP A 96 -21.69 -6.85 14.07
CA ASP A 96 -21.97 -6.59 12.65
C ASP A 96 -22.62 -5.22 12.35
N ALA A 97 -22.72 -4.36 13.34
CA ALA A 97 -23.37 -3.05 13.27
C ALA A 97 -22.40 -1.88 13.36
N ILE A 98 -21.27 -2.02 14.07
CA ILE A 98 -20.32 -0.95 14.32
C ILE A 98 -18.99 -1.30 13.66
N ASN A 99 -18.50 -0.44 12.77
CA ASN A 99 -17.19 -0.58 12.14
C ASN A 99 -16.29 0.59 12.55
N LEU A 100 -15.14 0.27 13.14
CA LEU A 100 -14.07 1.22 13.44
C LEU A 100 -12.90 0.95 12.50
N ASN A 101 -12.49 1.97 11.75
CA ASN A 101 -11.36 1.91 10.83
C ASN A 101 -10.26 2.84 11.30
N PHE A 102 -9.04 2.34 11.36
CA PHE A 102 -7.84 3.10 11.63
C PHE A 102 -6.83 2.86 10.50
N THR A 103 -6.28 3.93 9.94
CA THR A 103 -5.30 3.84 8.85
C THR A 103 -4.13 4.77 9.14
N VAL A 104 -2.93 4.27 8.90
CA VAL A 104 -1.69 5.05 8.88
C VAL A 104 -1.09 4.92 7.49
N ASP A 105 -1.09 5.99 6.73
CA ASP A 105 -0.37 6.07 5.45
C ASP A 105 1.04 6.61 5.69
N ASN A 106 1.98 6.16 4.84
CA ASN A 106 3.39 6.53 4.94
C ASN A 106 3.95 6.30 6.36
N LEU A 107 3.82 5.07 6.85
CA LEU A 107 4.12 4.66 8.23
C LEU A 107 5.50 5.12 8.74
N PHE A 108 6.51 5.16 7.86
CA PHE A 108 7.88 5.56 8.20
C PHE A 108 8.19 7.03 7.88
N ASP A 109 7.15 7.83 7.56
CA ASP A 109 7.26 9.28 7.33
C ASP A 109 8.27 9.64 6.23
N TYR A 110 8.26 8.87 5.14
CA TYR A 110 9.13 9.16 4.01
C TYR A 110 8.73 10.50 3.37
N THR A 111 9.71 11.39 3.24
CA THR A 111 9.57 12.65 2.50
C THR A 111 10.80 12.82 1.59
N PRO A 112 10.61 13.13 0.30
CA PRO A 112 11.73 13.40 -0.59
C PRO A 112 12.54 14.61 -0.10
N LYS A 113 13.86 14.49 -0.08
CA LYS A 113 14.73 15.62 0.29
C LYS A 113 14.69 16.78 -0.73
N LYS A 114 14.40 16.44 -1.98
CA LYS A 114 14.18 17.38 -3.08
C LYS A 114 13.03 16.84 -3.92
N TYR A 115 12.14 17.72 -4.37
CA TYR A 115 11.04 17.36 -5.25
C TYR A 115 11.48 17.48 -6.70
N TYR A 116 11.37 16.36 -7.42
CA TYR A 116 11.53 16.28 -8.86
C TYR A 116 10.19 15.83 -9.47
N TRP A 117 10.05 15.89 -10.78
CA TRP A 117 8.86 15.39 -11.47
C TRP A 117 8.56 13.91 -11.20
N SER A 118 9.59 13.11 -10.88
CA SER A 118 9.49 11.69 -10.55
C SER A 118 9.30 11.40 -9.05
N SER A 119 9.25 12.45 -8.22
CA SER A 119 9.15 12.29 -6.76
C SER A 119 7.78 11.78 -6.36
N ALA A 120 7.73 10.97 -5.30
CA ALA A 120 6.48 10.60 -4.68
C ALA A 120 5.78 11.85 -4.13
N MET A 121 4.57 12.09 -4.58
CA MET A 121 3.70 13.09 -3.95
C MET A 121 3.20 12.52 -2.62
N THR A 122 3.94 12.75 -1.55
CA THR A 122 3.56 12.35 -0.21
C THR A 122 3.59 13.55 0.73
N THR A 123 2.55 13.67 1.52
CA THR A 123 2.41 14.73 2.55
C THR A 123 3.09 14.38 3.86
N GLY A 124 3.90 13.30 3.89
CA GLY A 124 4.41 12.72 5.13
C GLY A 124 3.44 11.69 5.70
N ARG A 125 3.62 11.34 6.98
CA ARG A 125 2.76 10.38 7.67
C ARG A 125 1.38 10.98 7.92
N THR A 126 0.33 10.23 7.58
CA THR A 126 -1.05 10.63 7.83
C THR A 126 -1.80 9.56 8.60
N PHE A 127 -2.71 10.01 9.47
CA PHE A 127 -3.57 9.17 10.26
C PHE A 127 -5.03 9.43 9.89
N SER A 128 -5.79 8.36 9.70
CA SER A 128 -7.21 8.44 9.44
C SER A 128 -7.97 7.52 10.39
N VAL A 129 -9.05 8.03 10.97
CA VAL A 129 -9.97 7.27 11.81
C VAL A 129 -11.36 7.41 11.23
N GLY A 130 -12.06 6.30 11.04
CA GLY A 130 -13.43 6.26 10.57
C GLY A 130 -14.31 5.42 11.49
N LEU A 131 -15.49 5.91 11.80
CA LEU A 131 -16.53 5.17 12.51
C LEU A 131 -17.78 5.10 11.62
N SER A 132 -18.32 3.89 11.46
CA SER A 132 -19.59 3.65 10.76
C SER A 132 -20.48 2.82 11.65
N VAL A 133 -21.74 3.23 11.78
CA VAL A 133 -22.75 2.57 12.58
C VAL A 133 -23.96 2.28 11.72
N ASP A 134 -24.37 1.01 11.65
CA ASP A 134 -25.59 0.56 11.01
C ASP A 134 -26.74 0.61 12.05
N ILE A 135 -27.56 1.65 11.95
CA ILE A 135 -28.61 1.95 12.93
C ILE A 135 -29.70 0.87 12.92
N ASP A 136 -30.06 0.34 11.76
CA ASP A 136 -31.10 -0.68 11.64
C ASP A 136 -30.70 -1.97 12.36
N ARG A 137 -29.42 -2.32 12.31
CA ARG A 137 -28.89 -3.47 13.03
C ARG A 137 -28.81 -3.23 14.53
N VAL A 138 -28.44 -2.02 14.94
CA VAL A 138 -28.39 -1.66 16.38
C VAL A 138 -29.79 -1.74 17.00
N VAL A 139 -30.80 -1.22 16.32
CA VAL A 139 -32.19 -1.24 16.82
C VAL A 139 -32.73 -2.68 16.94
N ASN A 140 -32.34 -3.58 16.06
CA ASN A 140 -32.77 -4.98 16.09
C ASN A 140 -32.02 -5.84 17.13
N LEU A 141 -31.04 -5.29 17.84
CA LEU A 141 -30.32 -5.97 18.94
C LEU A 141 -31.05 -5.86 20.29
N PHE A 142 -32.03 -4.97 20.40
CA PHE A 142 -32.85 -4.70 21.59
C PHE A 142 -34.33 -5.03 21.34
#